data_efaeacb4c3400d149bfc2ff7e92badac
#
_entry.id   efaeacb4c3400d149bfc2ff7e92badac
#
_cell.length_a   1.000
_cell.length_b   1.000
_cell.length_c   1.000
_cell.angle_alpha   90.00
_cell.angle_beta   90.00
_cell.angle_gamma   90.00
#
_symmetry.space_group_name_H-M   'P 1'
#
loop_
_entity.id
_entity.type
_entity.pdbx_description
1 polymer ?
#
loop_
_entity_poly.entity_id
_entity_poly.type
_entity_poly.pdbx_seq_one_letter_code
_entity_poly.pdbx_strand_id
1 'polypeptide(L)'
;LEDIPNTPHFANNVLPKAGGRQSMPTLELPDGTVIRDGAAIIDHFEAASQNGFSPTSPKQRIVSLLFDVIGAEGLLRPAMHYRWNFAEENLKFLEFHFESMMPDRPDRKEKGVAAANRMRSAAVGFGVVPTTMAMVETLYMELMEKLNKHFSEHPYLLGGKPCIGDFGIMAPLYGHLLSLIHI
;
A
#
# COMPACT_ATOMS: atom_id res chain seq x y z
N LEU A 1 -2.94 5.58 -18.29
CA LEU A 1 -2.00 5.14 -17.28
C LEU A 1 -1.54 3.75 -17.66
N GLU A 2 -0.25 3.50 -17.71
CA GLU A 2 0.33 2.21 -18.03
C GLU A 2 1.17 1.74 -16.82
N ASP A 3 1.01 0.48 -16.43
CA ASP A 3 1.83 -0.15 -15.38
C ASP A 3 2.99 -0.88 -16.04
N ILE A 4 4.24 -0.45 -15.75
CA ILE A 4 5.43 -0.97 -16.42
C ILE A 4 6.43 -1.45 -15.35
N PRO A 5 6.27 -2.69 -14.85
CA PRO A 5 7.21 -3.21 -13.87
C PRO A 5 8.54 -3.61 -14.50
N ASN A 6 9.65 -3.27 -13.85
CA ASN A 6 10.99 -3.81 -14.07
C ASN A 6 11.53 -3.80 -15.51
N THR A 7 11.16 -2.80 -16.32
CA THR A 7 11.68 -2.64 -17.69
C THR A 7 13.05 -1.98 -17.70
N PRO A 8 13.84 -2.09 -18.80
CA PRO A 8 15.05 -1.30 -18.99
C PRO A 8 14.81 0.21 -18.91
N HIS A 9 13.65 0.69 -19.38
CA HIS A 9 13.26 2.10 -19.26
C HIS A 9 13.16 2.51 -17.79
N PHE A 10 12.46 1.72 -16.98
CA PHE A 10 12.36 1.98 -15.54
C PHE A 10 13.75 2.05 -14.88
N ALA A 11 14.58 1.04 -15.12
CA ALA A 11 15.91 0.96 -14.52
C ALA A 11 16.84 2.12 -14.89
N ASN A 12 16.80 2.56 -16.16
CA ASN A 12 17.75 3.52 -16.71
C ASN A 12 17.26 4.97 -16.64
N ASN A 13 15.94 5.19 -16.70
CA ASN A 13 15.37 6.54 -16.84
C ASN A 13 14.54 6.96 -15.62
N VAL A 14 13.81 6.05 -14.99
CA VAL A 14 12.90 6.36 -13.88
C VAL A 14 13.59 6.21 -12.54
N LEU A 15 14.23 5.07 -12.30
CA LEU A 15 14.85 4.75 -11.01
C LEU A 15 15.91 5.78 -10.55
N PRO A 16 16.84 6.28 -11.40
CA PRO A 16 17.79 7.32 -11.00
C PRO A 16 17.09 8.61 -10.56
N LYS A 17 16.03 9.02 -11.26
CA LYS A 17 15.23 10.21 -10.91
C LYS A 17 14.42 10.00 -9.63
N ALA A 18 14.04 8.77 -9.31
CA ALA A 18 13.37 8.39 -8.07
C ALA A 18 14.32 8.25 -6.86
N GLY A 19 15.56 8.74 -6.97
CA GLY A 19 16.58 8.66 -5.92
C GLY A 19 17.21 7.28 -5.76
N GLY A 20 17.23 6.47 -6.82
CA GLY A 20 17.85 5.13 -6.83
C GLY A 20 17.10 4.08 -6.00
N ARG A 21 15.92 4.39 -5.47
CA ARG A 21 15.12 3.45 -4.67
C ARG A 21 13.97 2.88 -5.49
N GLN A 22 13.95 1.58 -5.64
CA GLN A 22 12.81 0.87 -6.21
C GLN A 22 11.69 0.83 -5.18
N SER A 23 10.64 1.60 -5.41
CA SER A 23 9.42 1.61 -4.60
C SER A 23 8.19 1.76 -5.49
N MET A 24 7.08 1.23 -5.05
CA MET A 24 5.77 1.37 -5.68
C MET A 24 4.83 2.09 -4.71
N PRO A 25 4.01 3.02 -5.19
CA PRO A 25 3.93 3.53 -6.56
C PRO A 25 5.05 4.52 -6.90
N THR A 26 5.49 4.51 -8.16
CA THR A 26 6.34 5.55 -8.76
C THR A 26 5.69 5.97 -10.07
N LEU A 27 5.46 7.25 -10.26
CA LEU A 27 4.80 7.84 -11.42
C LEU A 27 5.82 8.58 -12.28
N GLU A 28 5.84 8.31 -13.59
CA GLU A 28 6.51 9.13 -14.59
C GLU A 28 5.47 9.92 -15.38
N LEU A 29 5.62 11.23 -15.43
CA LEU A 29 4.78 12.13 -16.21
C LEU A 29 5.28 12.22 -17.66
N PRO A 30 4.44 12.69 -18.61
CA PRO A 30 4.82 12.81 -20.02
C PRO A 30 6.03 13.72 -20.28
N ASP A 31 6.32 14.67 -19.41
CA ASP A 31 7.47 15.56 -19.48
C ASP A 31 8.76 14.92 -18.89
N GLY A 32 8.68 13.66 -18.44
CA GLY A 32 9.78 12.93 -17.82
C GLY A 32 10.02 13.27 -16.34
N THR A 33 9.14 14.03 -15.71
CA THR A 33 9.14 14.23 -14.25
C THR A 33 8.78 12.92 -13.55
N VAL A 34 9.52 12.57 -12.51
CA VAL A 34 9.29 11.34 -11.73
C VAL A 34 8.88 11.71 -10.30
N ILE A 35 7.75 11.18 -9.87
CA ILE A 35 7.21 11.35 -8.52
C ILE A 35 7.14 9.98 -7.86
N ARG A 36 7.75 9.84 -6.71
CA ARG A 36 7.76 8.61 -5.93
C ARG A 36 6.98 8.80 -4.65
N ASP A 37 6.28 7.74 -4.23
CA ASP A 37 5.43 7.69 -3.05
C ASP A 37 3.98 8.12 -3.33
N GLY A 38 3.02 7.35 -2.78
CA GLY A 38 1.59 7.57 -3.00
C GLY A 38 1.11 8.94 -2.51
N ALA A 39 1.56 9.38 -1.35
CA ALA A 39 1.18 10.67 -0.80
C ALA A 39 1.71 11.83 -1.68
N ALA A 40 2.97 11.74 -2.14
CA ALA A 40 3.55 12.75 -3.02
C ALA A 40 2.85 12.80 -4.40
N ILE A 41 2.39 11.65 -4.92
CA ILE A 41 1.61 11.60 -6.16
C ILE A 41 0.26 12.28 -5.96
N ILE A 42 -0.43 11.99 -4.85
CA ILE A 42 -1.70 12.63 -4.51
C ILE A 42 -1.52 14.14 -4.36
N ASP A 43 -0.52 14.60 -3.63
CA ASP A 43 -0.21 16.01 -3.42
C ASP A 43 0.04 16.73 -4.75
N HIS A 44 0.75 16.08 -5.69
CA HIS A 44 1.00 16.65 -7.01
C HIS A 44 -0.31 16.92 -7.78
N PHE A 45 -1.21 15.96 -7.82
CA PHE A 45 -2.48 16.12 -8.52
C PHE A 45 -3.44 17.04 -7.77
N GLU A 46 -3.38 17.05 -6.45
CA GLU A 46 -4.17 17.96 -5.64
C GLU A 46 -3.77 19.41 -5.86
N ALA A 47 -2.47 19.71 -5.94
CA ALA A 47 -1.97 21.04 -6.22
C ALA A 47 -2.40 21.57 -7.60
N ALA A 48 -2.59 20.66 -8.57
CA ALA A 48 -3.09 20.99 -9.91
C ALA A 48 -4.63 21.09 -9.98
N SER A 49 -5.34 20.63 -8.96
CA SER A 49 -6.81 20.58 -8.92
C SER A 49 -7.39 21.81 -8.24
N GLN A 50 -8.45 22.39 -8.84
CA GLN A 50 -9.21 23.47 -8.21
C GLN A 50 -10.13 22.98 -7.08
N ASN A 51 -10.41 21.67 -7.02
CA ASN A 51 -11.29 21.03 -6.03
C ASN A 51 -10.57 19.92 -5.29
N GLY A 52 -9.42 20.23 -4.69
CA GLY A 52 -8.60 19.26 -3.98
C GLY A 52 -9.35 18.43 -2.93
N PHE A 53 -8.76 17.31 -2.57
CA PHE A 53 -9.28 16.41 -1.54
C PHE A 53 -8.96 16.88 -0.12
N SER A 54 -8.05 17.83 0.04
CA SER A 54 -7.70 18.38 1.35
C SER A 54 -8.85 19.19 1.94
N PRO A 55 -9.25 18.88 3.19
CA PRO A 55 -10.23 19.70 3.89
C PRO A 55 -9.76 21.14 4.05
N THR A 56 -10.69 22.09 3.94
CA THR A 56 -10.41 23.51 4.15
C THR A 56 -10.19 23.85 5.63
N SER A 57 -10.85 23.13 6.54
CA SER A 57 -10.66 23.28 7.99
C SER A 57 -9.30 22.75 8.43
N PRO A 58 -8.46 23.53 9.15
CA PRO A 58 -7.17 23.07 9.65
C PRO A 58 -7.27 21.82 10.54
N LYS A 59 -8.32 21.73 11.38
CA LYS A 59 -8.55 20.57 12.25
C LYS A 59 -8.81 19.29 11.43
N GLN A 60 -9.69 19.38 10.42
CA GLN A 60 -9.98 18.25 9.56
C GLN A 60 -8.76 17.86 8.72
N ARG A 61 -7.95 18.82 8.31
CA ARG A 61 -6.71 18.56 7.59
C ARG A 61 -5.72 17.77 8.43
N ILE A 62 -5.53 18.14 9.70
CA ILE A 62 -4.69 17.38 10.64
C ILE A 62 -5.24 15.95 10.82
N VAL A 63 -6.54 15.80 11.02
CA VAL A 63 -7.17 14.49 11.19
C VAL A 63 -7.00 13.62 9.93
N SER A 64 -7.16 14.22 8.75
CA SER A 64 -6.93 13.53 7.48
C SER A 64 -5.49 13.00 7.35
N LEU A 65 -4.50 13.81 7.69
CA LEU A 65 -3.09 13.40 7.69
C LEU A 65 -2.79 12.32 8.76
N LEU A 66 -3.45 12.37 9.92
CA LEU A 66 -3.33 11.32 10.92
C LEU A 66 -3.89 9.98 10.41
N PHE A 67 -5.02 10.00 9.70
CA PHE A 67 -5.55 8.78 9.08
C PHE A 67 -4.63 8.24 7.98
N ASP A 68 -3.99 9.10 7.20
CA ASP A 68 -2.99 8.69 6.22
C ASP A 68 -1.82 7.97 6.90
N VAL A 69 -1.26 8.51 7.97
CA VAL A 69 -0.18 7.88 8.74
C VAL A 69 -0.65 6.57 9.39
N ILE A 70 -1.86 6.53 9.94
CA ILE A 70 -2.43 5.30 10.51
C ILE A 70 -2.55 4.22 9.42
N GLY A 71 -3.00 4.60 8.24
CA GLY A 71 -3.08 3.68 7.11
C GLY A 71 -1.71 3.20 6.65
N ALA A 72 -0.85 4.13 6.26
CA ALA A 72 0.44 3.82 5.64
C ALA A 72 1.40 3.07 6.58
N GLU A 73 1.43 3.41 7.86
CA GLU A 73 2.37 2.87 8.85
C GLU A 73 1.68 1.94 9.88
N GLY A 74 0.53 2.32 10.38
CA GLY A 74 -0.18 1.59 11.42
C GLY A 74 -0.74 0.26 10.93
N LEU A 75 -1.35 0.24 9.75
CA LEU A 75 -1.96 -0.96 9.16
C LEU A 75 -0.97 -1.86 8.43
N LEU A 76 0.29 -1.49 8.35
CA LEU A 76 1.32 -2.31 7.74
C LEU A 76 1.53 -3.63 8.52
N ARG A 77 1.38 -3.61 9.86
CA ARG A 77 1.48 -4.81 10.69
C ARG A 77 0.41 -5.85 10.36
N PRO A 78 -0.88 -5.54 10.43
CA PRO A 78 -1.89 -6.49 9.98
C PRO A 78 -1.71 -6.87 8.50
N ALA A 79 -1.29 -5.94 7.61
CA ALA A 79 -0.98 -6.27 6.23
C ALA A 79 0.06 -7.37 6.10
N MET A 80 1.14 -7.26 6.83
CA MET A 80 2.21 -8.26 6.82
C MET A 80 1.77 -9.56 7.49
N HIS A 81 1.00 -9.48 8.58
CA HIS A 81 0.49 -10.64 9.29
C HIS A 81 -0.42 -11.49 8.40
N TYR A 82 -1.49 -10.94 7.90
CA TYR A 82 -2.47 -11.67 7.08
C TYR A 82 -1.91 -12.14 5.74
N ARG A 83 -0.95 -11.44 5.19
CA ARG A 83 -0.30 -11.86 3.94
C ARG A 83 0.64 -13.04 4.12
N TRP A 84 1.46 -13.08 5.18
CA TRP A 84 2.60 -13.98 5.27
C TRP A 84 2.51 -15.08 6.31
N ASN A 85 1.63 -14.94 7.31
CA ASN A 85 1.53 -15.91 8.40
C ASN A 85 0.49 -17.02 8.17
N PHE A 86 -0.26 -16.93 7.06
CA PHE A 86 -1.20 -17.95 6.60
C PHE A 86 -0.66 -18.60 5.31
N ALA A 87 0.47 -19.28 5.45
CA ALA A 87 1.23 -19.79 4.31
C ALA A 87 0.50 -20.91 3.55
N GLU A 88 -0.29 -21.74 4.23
CA GLU A 88 -1.04 -22.82 3.59
C GLU A 88 -2.05 -22.28 2.57
N GLU A 89 -2.67 -21.16 2.88
CA GLU A 89 -3.66 -20.50 2.02
C GLU A 89 -3.01 -19.60 0.97
N ASN A 90 -1.99 -18.85 1.36
CA ASN A 90 -1.53 -17.68 0.59
C ASN A 90 -0.23 -17.89 -0.19
N LEU A 91 0.66 -18.79 0.24
CA LEU A 91 2.03 -18.83 -0.28
C LEU A 91 2.11 -19.06 -1.79
N LYS A 92 1.32 -19.99 -2.32
CA LYS A 92 1.32 -20.29 -3.76
C LYS A 92 0.89 -19.10 -4.61
N PHE A 93 -0.14 -18.38 -4.15
CA PHE A 93 -0.60 -17.15 -4.81
C PHE A 93 0.46 -16.06 -4.76
N LEU A 94 1.09 -15.87 -3.59
CA LEU A 94 2.13 -14.86 -3.42
C LEU A 94 3.36 -15.14 -4.30
N GLU A 95 3.83 -16.38 -4.33
CA GLU A 95 4.94 -16.77 -5.19
C GLU A 95 4.62 -16.51 -6.67
N PHE A 96 3.42 -16.91 -7.12
CA PHE A 96 2.95 -16.62 -8.48
C PHE A 96 2.87 -15.12 -8.75
N HIS A 97 2.35 -14.34 -7.80
CA HIS A 97 2.25 -12.88 -7.93
C HIS A 97 3.64 -12.23 -8.04
N PHE A 98 4.58 -12.61 -7.18
CA PHE A 98 5.96 -12.11 -7.27
C PHE A 98 6.67 -12.58 -8.54
N GLU A 99 6.43 -13.80 -9.00
CA GLU A 99 6.92 -14.28 -10.28
C GLU A 99 6.39 -13.44 -11.44
N SER A 100 5.09 -13.12 -11.44
CA SER A 100 4.47 -12.33 -12.52
C SER A 100 5.03 -10.91 -12.64
N MET A 101 5.54 -10.35 -11.56
CA MET A 101 6.21 -9.04 -11.55
C MET A 101 7.66 -9.07 -12.05
N MET A 102 8.24 -10.26 -12.25
CA MET A 102 9.61 -10.38 -12.76
C MET A 102 9.62 -10.32 -14.30
N PRO A 103 10.69 -9.79 -14.89
CA PRO A 103 10.89 -9.84 -16.35
C PRO A 103 10.83 -11.29 -16.87
N ASP A 104 10.37 -11.46 -18.10
CA ASP A 104 10.31 -12.77 -18.77
C ASP A 104 11.72 -13.28 -19.11
N ARG A 105 12.28 -14.09 -18.19
CA ARG A 105 13.65 -14.63 -18.24
C ARG A 105 13.65 -16.04 -17.65
N PRO A 106 14.63 -16.88 -17.99
CA PRO A 106 14.72 -18.25 -17.47
C PRO A 106 14.75 -18.33 -15.93
N ASP A 107 15.31 -17.32 -15.26
CA ASP A 107 15.44 -17.23 -13.80
C ASP A 107 14.24 -16.53 -13.11
N ARG A 108 13.16 -16.27 -13.86
CA ARG A 108 11.97 -15.53 -13.40
C ARG A 108 11.37 -16.10 -12.12
N LYS A 109 11.13 -17.41 -12.10
CA LYS A 109 10.51 -18.10 -10.96
C LYS A 109 11.41 -18.04 -9.72
N GLU A 110 12.70 -18.32 -9.88
CA GLU A 110 13.68 -18.26 -8.77
C GLU A 110 13.73 -16.86 -8.16
N LYS A 111 13.78 -15.83 -9.00
CA LYS A 111 13.79 -14.43 -8.55
C LYS A 111 12.48 -14.02 -7.91
N GLY A 112 11.35 -14.49 -8.40
CA GLY A 112 10.04 -14.26 -7.80
C GLY A 112 9.97 -14.83 -6.38
N VAL A 113 10.37 -16.09 -6.20
CA VAL A 113 10.43 -16.75 -4.88
C VAL A 113 11.40 -16.02 -3.94
N ALA A 114 12.58 -15.63 -4.43
CA ALA A 114 13.55 -14.89 -3.62
C ALA A 114 13.00 -13.52 -3.17
N ALA A 115 12.27 -12.83 -4.04
CA ALA A 115 11.61 -11.56 -3.72
C ALA A 115 10.48 -11.74 -2.69
N ALA A 116 9.64 -12.77 -2.84
CA ALA A 116 8.60 -13.12 -1.89
C ALA A 116 9.18 -13.43 -0.50
N ASN A 117 10.23 -14.25 -0.43
CA ASN A 117 10.90 -14.59 0.82
C ASN A 117 11.53 -13.37 1.51
N ARG A 118 12.12 -12.45 0.75
CA ARG A 118 12.64 -11.20 1.29
C ARG A 118 11.54 -10.35 1.90
N MET A 119 10.41 -10.22 1.22
CA MET A 119 9.27 -9.48 1.74
C MET A 119 8.69 -10.16 2.98
N ARG A 120 8.56 -11.48 2.99
CA ARG A 120 8.11 -12.25 4.16
C ARG A 120 9.01 -12.01 5.37
N SER A 121 10.32 -12.01 5.18
CA SER A 121 11.29 -11.79 6.26
C SER A 121 11.16 -10.40 6.88
N ALA A 122 10.67 -9.41 6.14
CA ALA A 122 10.45 -8.06 6.64
C ALA A 122 9.34 -8.00 7.71
N ALA A 123 8.42 -8.97 7.77
CA ALA A 123 7.35 -9.01 8.77
C ALA A 123 7.87 -8.92 10.21
N VAL A 124 9.00 -9.59 10.49
CA VAL A 124 9.67 -9.52 11.80
C VAL A 124 10.13 -8.10 12.12
N GLY A 125 10.67 -7.39 11.13
CA GLY A 125 11.10 -5.99 11.29
C GLY A 125 9.93 -5.03 11.59
N PHE A 126 8.72 -5.37 11.16
CA PHE A 126 7.49 -4.65 11.51
C PHE A 126 6.89 -5.07 12.85
N GLY A 127 7.54 -5.96 13.58
CA GLY A 127 7.09 -6.44 14.89
C GLY A 127 5.97 -7.47 14.81
N VAL A 128 5.81 -8.16 13.67
CA VAL A 128 4.87 -9.27 13.50
C VAL A 128 5.58 -10.58 13.84
N VAL A 129 5.50 -10.93 15.10
CA VAL A 129 6.15 -12.13 15.68
C VAL A 129 5.11 -12.94 16.48
N PRO A 130 5.34 -14.23 16.77
CA PRO A 130 4.34 -15.06 17.44
C PRO A 130 3.73 -14.44 18.71
N THR A 131 4.51 -13.68 19.47
CA THR A 131 4.04 -13.04 20.71
C THR A 131 3.15 -11.81 20.47
N THR A 132 3.14 -11.24 19.28
CA THR A 132 2.34 -10.04 18.94
C THR A 132 1.16 -10.33 18.01
N MET A 133 1.09 -11.50 17.40
CA MET A 133 0.06 -11.84 16.39
C MET A 133 -1.36 -11.66 16.93
N ALA A 134 -1.68 -12.21 18.11
CA ALA A 134 -3.00 -12.09 18.69
C ALA A 134 -3.41 -10.62 18.96
N MET A 135 -2.45 -9.79 19.36
CA MET A 135 -2.68 -8.35 19.55
C MET A 135 -2.94 -7.66 18.20
N VAL A 136 -2.19 -8.02 17.16
CA VAL A 136 -2.38 -7.47 15.81
C VAL A 136 -3.77 -7.81 15.27
N GLU A 137 -4.22 -9.06 15.45
CA GLU A 137 -5.56 -9.49 15.05
C GLU A 137 -6.66 -8.75 15.83
N THR A 138 -6.52 -8.63 17.15
CA THR A 138 -7.48 -7.89 17.98
C THR A 138 -7.62 -6.43 17.52
N LEU A 139 -6.49 -5.72 17.37
CA LEU A 139 -6.48 -4.34 16.91
C LEU A 139 -7.08 -4.18 15.51
N TYR A 140 -6.81 -5.13 14.62
CA TYR A 140 -7.38 -5.12 13.28
C TYR A 140 -8.90 -5.30 13.30
N MET A 141 -9.42 -6.26 14.06
CA MET A 141 -10.87 -6.48 14.18
C MET A 141 -11.57 -5.28 14.80
N GLU A 142 -11.02 -4.70 15.86
CA GLU A 142 -11.57 -3.47 16.45
C GLU A 142 -11.60 -2.30 15.45
N LEU A 143 -10.58 -2.17 14.61
CA LEU A 143 -10.56 -1.15 13.56
C LEU A 143 -11.66 -1.43 12.53
N MET A 144 -11.81 -2.68 12.08
CA MET A 144 -12.84 -3.05 11.10
C MET A 144 -14.25 -2.75 11.64
N GLU A 145 -14.53 -3.06 12.90
CA GLU A 145 -15.82 -2.73 13.53
C GLU A 145 -16.08 -1.22 13.56
N LYS A 146 -15.05 -0.43 13.93
CA LYS A 146 -15.16 1.05 13.95
C LYS A 146 -15.37 1.62 12.56
N LEU A 147 -14.63 1.13 11.56
CA LEU A 147 -14.79 1.58 10.17
C LEU A 147 -16.15 1.17 9.60
N ASN A 148 -16.60 -0.06 9.85
CA ASN A 148 -17.91 -0.53 9.42
C ASN A 148 -19.05 0.34 10.00
N LYS A 149 -18.98 0.65 11.30
CA LYS A 149 -19.93 1.56 11.95
C LYS A 149 -19.88 2.95 11.33
N HIS A 150 -18.67 3.50 11.11
CA HIS A 150 -18.50 4.83 10.54
C HIS A 150 -19.06 4.91 9.11
N PHE A 151 -18.69 3.96 8.25
CA PHE A 151 -19.12 3.95 6.85
C PHE A 151 -20.58 3.54 6.63
N SER A 152 -21.26 3.05 7.65
CA SER A 152 -22.73 2.89 7.60
C SER A 152 -23.47 4.24 7.61
N GLU A 153 -22.83 5.29 8.11
CA GLU A 153 -23.41 6.63 8.25
C GLU A 153 -22.74 7.66 7.32
N HIS A 154 -21.48 7.44 6.96
CA HIS A 154 -20.66 8.40 6.21
C HIS A 154 -19.95 7.71 5.05
N PRO A 155 -19.96 8.29 3.82
CA PRO A 155 -19.30 7.68 2.67
C PRO A 155 -17.75 7.72 2.74
N TYR A 156 -17.18 8.64 3.54
CA TYR A 156 -15.73 8.84 3.70
C TYR A 156 -15.38 9.17 5.15
N LEU A 157 -14.10 9.06 5.50
CA LEU A 157 -13.60 9.29 6.87
C LEU A 157 -14.00 10.65 7.48
N LEU A 158 -14.05 11.69 6.66
CA LEU A 158 -14.41 13.04 7.09
C LEU A 158 -15.79 13.50 6.59
N GLY A 159 -16.64 12.56 6.19
CA GLY A 159 -18.03 12.83 5.80
C GLY A 159 -18.28 12.73 4.29
N GLY A 160 -18.57 13.84 3.60
CA GLY A 160 -19.11 13.83 2.24
C GLY A 160 -18.09 13.81 1.08
N LYS A 161 -16.79 13.94 1.36
CA LYS A 161 -15.72 13.95 0.35
C LYS A 161 -14.55 13.10 0.81
N PRO A 162 -13.86 12.41 -0.13
CA PRO A 162 -12.63 11.70 0.21
C PRO A 162 -11.54 12.69 0.65
N CYS A 163 -10.63 12.24 1.48
CA CYS A 163 -9.43 12.95 1.89
C CYS A 163 -8.21 12.04 1.77
N ILE A 164 -7.01 12.55 1.98
CA ILE A 164 -5.79 11.74 1.88
C ILE A 164 -5.82 10.52 2.83
N GLY A 165 -6.48 10.66 3.98
CA GLY A 165 -6.65 9.56 4.93
C GLY A 165 -7.44 8.38 4.37
N ASP A 166 -8.44 8.61 3.50
CA ASP A 166 -9.19 7.55 2.83
C ASP A 166 -8.27 6.74 1.90
N PHE A 167 -7.39 7.41 1.17
CA PHE A 167 -6.38 6.75 0.32
C PHE A 167 -5.34 6.00 1.14
N GLY A 168 -4.84 6.60 2.23
CA GLY A 168 -3.86 5.99 3.13
C GLY A 168 -4.38 4.70 3.76
N ILE A 169 -5.63 4.67 4.21
CA ILE A 169 -6.25 3.48 4.79
C ILE A 169 -6.58 2.44 3.71
N MET A 170 -7.00 2.87 2.53
CA MET A 170 -7.40 1.95 1.46
C MET A 170 -6.27 1.02 1.01
N ALA A 171 -5.05 1.53 0.89
CA ALA A 171 -3.92 0.77 0.38
C ALA A 171 -3.62 -0.53 1.18
N PRO A 172 -3.46 -0.49 2.52
CA PRO A 172 -3.28 -1.71 3.30
C PRO A 172 -4.56 -2.56 3.37
N LEU A 173 -5.75 -1.96 3.47
CA LEU A 173 -7.00 -2.71 3.51
C LEU A 173 -7.26 -3.45 2.20
N TYR A 174 -6.96 -2.87 1.07
CA TYR A 174 -7.04 -3.56 -0.22
C TYR A 174 -6.19 -4.84 -0.22
N GLY A 175 -4.96 -4.75 0.29
CA GLY A 175 -4.06 -5.90 0.38
C GLY A 175 -4.59 -7.04 1.26
N HIS A 176 -5.45 -6.76 2.25
CA HIS A 176 -6.02 -7.79 3.14
C HIS A 176 -7.37 -8.30 2.65
N LEU A 177 -8.27 -7.36 2.33
CA LEU A 177 -9.67 -7.69 2.11
C LEU A 177 -9.96 -8.20 0.70
N LEU A 178 -9.16 -7.80 -0.28
CA LEU A 178 -9.44 -8.09 -1.69
C LEU A 178 -8.43 -9.04 -2.34
N SER A 179 -7.24 -9.24 -1.76
CA SER A 179 -6.22 -10.02 -2.44
C SER A 179 -5.96 -11.42 -1.90
N LEU A 180 -6.28 -11.73 -0.64
CA LEU A 180 -5.78 -12.96 -0.02
C LEU A 180 -6.75 -13.73 0.88
N ILE A 181 -7.79 -13.13 1.43
CA ILE A 181 -8.61 -13.77 2.47
C ILE A 181 -10.04 -14.09 1.99
N HIS A 182 -10.48 -13.52 0.88
CA HIS A 182 -11.88 -13.58 0.43
C HIS A 182 -12.06 -14.07 -1.01
N ILE A 183 -11.04 -14.70 -1.59
CA ILE A 183 -11.15 -15.32 -2.92
C ILE A 183 -11.16 -16.83 -2.79
#